data_ab3247e5b7b822a752673a6471c88fdd
#
_entry.id   ab3247e5b7b822a752673a6471c88fdd
#
_cell.length_a   1.000
_cell.length_b   1.000
_cell.length_c   1.000
_cell.angle_alpha   90.00
_cell.angle_beta   90.00
_cell.angle_gamma   90.00
#
_symmetry.space_group_name_H-M   'P 1'
#
loop_
_entity.id
_entity.type
_entity.pdbx_description
1 polymer ?
#
loop_
_entity_poly.entity_id
_entity_poly.type
_entity_poly.pdbx_seq_one_letter_code
_entity_poly.pdbx_strand_id
1 'polypeptide(L)'
;MKSACLESVARLRSTELPSEPLAVLAARAACALEDSIQRLVLARDQNLGHLEVQAAHDVRELLRQAIQRGAQAKGDATPPVCPVCRHKLTRLTSGHERTFQSRYGPITVQRTRGYCKRCCKWRTPADAVLGLEESAGYSPAVQDMAALLASKMPVEEASAVLKHLTGIKLPRATLDREAKRQGQRAQRLRRALDQQAATAARQLELTLEPYQMIIQLDAWNIRERDGWGRSAALRRKGQEPERWHWVYTGTCFRLDQRGHTASGRPVISERGFAATRQGIAGLREQLHAEALRRGLGQAASALVIADGAVWIWRLADDRWPQARQRLDFYHAVQPLGVVGRALFGEAKDQFKAWLKPLVKQLKNESAVKVIRNLEQALAALPKGAEAQAVAREVTYFHEHEARMDYRAAQRAGEPIGSGPVEATCRQEQCRFKRPGQFWSQAGDEALLTLEMFWRNARWQLLFPHTSFDPARN
;
A
#
# COMPACT_ATOMS: atom_id res chain seq x y z
N MET A 1 -45.60 -10.06 -31.53
CA MET A 1 -44.15 -10.00 -31.14
C MET A 1 -43.94 -9.22 -29.83
N LYS A 2 -44.62 -8.10 -29.54
CA LYS A 2 -44.42 -7.31 -28.30
C LYS A 2 -44.76 -8.05 -26.99
N SER A 3 -45.79 -8.93 -26.98
CA SER A 3 -46.20 -9.67 -25.77
C SER A 3 -45.19 -10.71 -25.31
N ALA A 4 -44.54 -11.40 -26.24
CA ALA A 4 -43.53 -12.44 -25.93
C ALA A 4 -42.23 -11.91 -25.33
N CYS A 5 -41.87 -10.66 -25.65
CA CYS A 5 -40.65 -10.02 -25.13
C CYS A 5 -40.84 -9.54 -23.66
N LEU A 6 -42.01 -9.02 -23.31
CA LEU A 6 -42.32 -8.58 -21.94
C LEU A 6 -42.40 -9.75 -20.93
N GLU A 7 -42.98 -10.89 -21.35
CA GLU A 7 -42.94 -12.11 -20.52
C GLU A 7 -41.54 -12.66 -20.30
N SER A 8 -40.65 -12.46 -21.26
CA SER A 8 -39.24 -12.87 -21.19
C SER A 8 -38.47 -12.09 -20.13
N VAL A 9 -38.69 -10.78 -19.97
CA VAL A 9 -38.00 -9.95 -18.96
C VAL A 9 -38.48 -10.28 -17.53
N ALA A 10 -39.76 -10.62 -17.34
CA ALA A 10 -40.29 -11.05 -16.04
C ALA A 10 -39.68 -12.40 -15.57
N ARG A 11 -39.35 -13.30 -16.50
CA ARG A 11 -38.72 -14.60 -16.21
C ARG A 11 -37.23 -14.50 -15.88
N LEU A 12 -36.55 -13.38 -16.14
CA LEU A 12 -35.15 -13.15 -15.74
C LEU A 12 -34.94 -13.17 -14.22
N ARG A 13 -35.96 -13.12 -13.40
CA ARG A 13 -35.89 -13.15 -11.93
C ARG A 13 -35.90 -14.55 -11.32
N SER A 14 -36.09 -15.62 -12.09
CA SER A 14 -36.11 -16.99 -11.59
C SER A 14 -34.68 -17.61 -11.61
N THR A 15 -34.33 -18.25 -10.53
CA THR A 15 -32.98 -18.76 -10.17
C THR A 15 -32.59 -20.07 -10.90
N GLU A 16 -33.35 -20.56 -11.87
CA GLU A 16 -33.12 -21.84 -12.53
C GLU A 16 -32.83 -21.69 -14.02
N LEU A 17 -31.53 -21.68 -14.41
CA LEU A 17 -31.12 -21.82 -15.80
C LEU A 17 -29.78 -22.54 -15.97
N PRO A 18 -29.70 -23.89 -15.83
CA PRO A 18 -28.48 -24.62 -16.17
C PRO A 18 -28.33 -24.97 -17.66
N SER A 19 -29.35 -24.91 -18.52
CA SER A 19 -29.32 -25.60 -19.82
C SER A 19 -29.81 -24.81 -21.05
N GLU A 20 -30.05 -23.52 -20.94
CA GLU A 20 -30.50 -22.74 -22.11
C GLU A 20 -29.38 -22.61 -23.17
N PRO A 21 -29.64 -22.90 -24.47
CA PRO A 21 -28.67 -22.75 -25.54
C PRO A 21 -28.08 -21.34 -25.59
N LEU A 22 -26.80 -21.20 -25.91
CA LEU A 22 -26.09 -19.91 -25.98
C LEU A 22 -26.79 -18.94 -26.94
N ALA A 23 -27.32 -19.44 -28.08
CA ALA A 23 -28.04 -18.65 -29.05
C ALA A 23 -29.34 -18.02 -28.46
N VAL A 24 -30.05 -18.73 -27.59
CA VAL A 24 -31.24 -18.21 -26.93
C VAL A 24 -30.88 -17.14 -25.90
N LEU A 25 -29.82 -17.33 -25.14
CA LEU A 25 -29.32 -16.31 -24.24
C LEU A 25 -28.89 -15.04 -25.01
N ALA A 26 -28.19 -15.20 -26.12
CA ALA A 26 -27.74 -14.09 -26.96
C ALA A 26 -28.94 -13.32 -27.56
N ALA A 27 -29.96 -14.02 -28.08
CA ALA A 27 -31.17 -13.40 -28.60
C ALA A 27 -31.93 -12.62 -27.52
N ARG A 28 -32.04 -13.19 -26.31
CA ARG A 28 -32.66 -12.49 -25.16
C ARG A 28 -31.89 -11.26 -24.72
N ALA A 29 -30.56 -11.36 -24.73
CA ALA A 29 -29.69 -10.23 -24.40
C ALA A 29 -29.86 -9.09 -25.43
N ALA A 30 -29.94 -9.43 -26.74
CA ALA A 30 -30.16 -8.45 -27.79
C ALA A 30 -31.50 -7.75 -27.62
N CYS A 31 -32.61 -8.49 -27.42
CA CYS A 31 -33.94 -7.90 -27.16
C CYS A 31 -33.94 -7.00 -25.91
N ALA A 32 -33.35 -7.45 -24.82
CA ALA A 32 -33.30 -6.67 -23.58
C ALA A 32 -32.47 -5.39 -23.72
N LEU A 33 -31.38 -5.44 -24.50
CA LEU A 33 -30.59 -4.26 -24.82
C LEU A 33 -31.38 -3.26 -25.71
N GLU A 34 -32.09 -3.77 -26.72
CA GLU A 34 -32.93 -2.94 -27.57
C GLU A 34 -34.04 -2.25 -26.79
N ASP A 35 -34.75 -2.98 -25.90
CA ASP A 35 -35.76 -2.42 -25.01
C ASP A 35 -35.16 -1.36 -24.06
N SER A 36 -33.96 -1.58 -23.56
CA SER A 36 -33.22 -0.61 -22.72
C SER A 36 -32.92 0.66 -23.50
N ILE A 37 -32.38 0.55 -24.70
CA ILE A 37 -32.07 1.69 -25.58
C ILE A 37 -33.32 2.49 -25.89
N GLN A 38 -34.42 1.81 -26.24
CA GLN A 38 -35.71 2.49 -26.50
C GLN A 38 -36.20 3.27 -25.27
N ARG A 39 -36.16 2.66 -24.08
CA ARG A 39 -36.54 3.38 -22.83
C ARG A 39 -35.67 4.60 -22.59
N LEU A 40 -34.35 4.50 -22.76
CA LEU A 40 -33.43 5.61 -22.56
C LEU A 40 -33.70 6.75 -23.56
N VAL A 41 -33.97 6.43 -24.83
CA VAL A 41 -34.25 7.42 -25.88
C VAL A 41 -35.61 8.13 -25.62
N LEU A 42 -36.60 7.41 -25.07
CA LEU A 42 -37.92 7.96 -24.77
C LEU A 42 -37.99 8.74 -23.45
N ALA A 43 -37.00 8.63 -22.58
CA ALA A 43 -36.95 9.28 -21.27
C ALA A 43 -36.53 10.76 -21.37
N ARG A 44 -37.35 11.58 -22.04
CA ARG A 44 -37.06 12.99 -22.39
C ARG A 44 -36.97 13.94 -21.19
N ASP A 45 -37.55 13.59 -20.07
CA ASP A 45 -37.61 14.34 -18.81
C ASP A 45 -36.47 13.97 -17.82
N GLN A 46 -35.65 12.96 -18.15
CA GLN A 46 -34.57 12.48 -17.30
C GLN A 46 -33.22 13.14 -17.66
N ASN A 47 -32.46 13.50 -16.63
CA ASN A 47 -31.10 13.97 -16.83
C ASN A 47 -30.13 12.80 -17.11
N LEU A 48 -28.93 13.11 -17.59
CA LEU A 48 -27.89 12.14 -17.96
C LEU A 48 -27.58 11.16 -16.83
N GLY A 49 -27.50 11.62 -15.57
CA GLY A 49 -27.21 10.76 -14.42
C GLY A 49 -28.27 9.68 -14.20
N HIS A 50 -29.57 9.99 -14.41
CA HIS A 50 -30.62 8.98 -14.38
C HIS A 50 -30.48 7.96 -15.52
N LEU A 51 -30.15 8.43 -16.74
CA LEU A 51 -29.94 7.54 -17.89
C LEU A 51 -28.78 6.57 -17.66
N GLU A 52 -27.67 7.06 -17.11
CA GLU A 52 -26.50 6.23 -16.79
C GLU A 52 -26.83 5.14 -15.75
N VAL A 53 -27.52 5.50 -14.66
CA VAL A 53 -27.94 4.55 -13.62
C VAL A 53 -28.91 3.52 -14.18
N GLN A 54 -29.88 3.94 -15.01
CA GLN A 54 -30.84 3.04 -15.62
C GLN A 54 -30.15 2.08 -16.59
N ALA A 55 -29.28 2.58 -17.46
CA ALA A 55 -28.50 1.74 -18.37
C ALA A 55 -27.67 0.68 -17.63
N ALA A 56 -26.95 1.12 -16.56
CA ALA A 56 -26.16 0.21 -15.74
C ALA A 56 -27.02 -0.86 -15.05
N HIS A 57 -28.23 -0.50 -14.61
CA HIS A 57 -29.17 -1.44 -14.01
C HIS A 57 -29.70 -2.46 -15.04
N ASP A 58 -30.11 -2.00 -16.21
CA ASP A 58 -30.71 -2.84 -17.25
C ASP A 58 -29.75 -3.90 -17.78
N VAL A 59 -28.48 -3.53 -18.00
CA VAL A 59 -27.46 -4.48 -18.50
C VAL A 59 -26.84 -5.37 -17.41
N ARG A 60 -27.01 -5.02 -16.14
CA ARG A 60 -26.35 -5.72 -15.03
C ARG A 60 -26.70 -7.20 -14.98
N GLU A 61 -27.96 -7.54 -15.12
CA GLU A 61 -28.42 -8.93 -15.04
C GLU A 61 -27.94 -9.74 -16.27
N LEU A 62 -27.90 -9.14 -17.44
CA LEU A 62 -27.34 -9.77 -18.65
C LEU A 62 -25.85 -10.10 -18.44
N LEU A 63 -25.07 -9.17 -17.91
CA LEU A 63 -23.65 -9.39 -17.61
C LEU A 63 -23.47 -10.46 -16.53
N ARG A 64 -24.32 -10.48 -15.49
CA ARG A 64 -24.27 -11.52 -14.47
C ARG A 64 -24.48 -12.91 -15.07
N GLN A 65 -25.48 -13.09 -15.94
CA GLN A 65 -25.77 -14.36 -16.62
C GLN A 65 -24.64 -14.77 -17.56
N ALA A 66 -24.12 -13.84 -18.35
CA ALA A 66 -23.01 -14.12 -19.26
C ALA A 66 -21.77 -14.58 -18.50
N ILE A 67 -21.43 -13.91 -17.38
CA ILE A 67 -20.29 -14.30 -16.53
C ILE A 67 -20.53 -15.64 -15.86
N GLN A 68 -21.74 -15.94 -15.37
CA GLN A 68 -22.07 -17.25 -14.82
C GLN A 68 -21.87 -18.38 -15.84
N ARG A 69 -22.32 -18.17 -17.07
CA ARG A 69 -22.10 -19.12 -18.18
C ARG A 69 -20.64 -19.31 -18.50
N GLY A 70 -19.90 -18.20 -18.64
CA GLY A 70 -18.44 -18.27 -18.90
C GLY A 70 -17.67 -18.95 -17.76
N ALA A 71 -18.07 -18.71 -16.50
CA ALA A 71 -17.47 -19.37 -15.35
C ALA A 71 -17.78 -20.87 -15.32
N GLN A 72 -19.03 -21.28 -15.65
CA GLN A 72 -19.41 -22.67 -15.76
C GLN A 72 -18.62 -23.38 -16.88
N ALA A 73 -18.56 -22.80 -18.07
CA ALA A 73 -17.82 -23.36 -19.18
C ALA A 73 -16.33 -23.56 -18.87
N LYS A 74 -15.72 -22.60 -18.18
CA LYS A 74 -14.33 -22.77 -17.68
C LYS A 74 -14.19 -23.85 -16.63
N GLY A 75 -15.17 -23.99 -15.75
CA GLY A 75 -15.23 -25.04 -14.74
C GLY A 75 -15.29 -26.42 -15.37
N ASP A 76 -16.18 -26.59 -16.37
CA ASP A 76 -16.40 -27.84 -17.11
C ASP A 76 -15.17 -28.25 -17.95
N ALA A 77 -14.52 -27.26 -18.57
CA ALA A 77 -13.29 -27.48 -19.35
C ALA A 77 -12.05 -27.76 -18.49
N THR A 78 -12.14 -27.60 -17.15
CA THR A 78 -10.99 -27.77 -16.28
C THR A 78 -10.69 -29.24 -16.03
N PRO A 79 -9.50 -29.75 -16.40
CA PRO A 79 -9.15 -31.14 -16.21
C PRO A 79 -9.05 -31.48 -14.71
N PRO A 80 -9.40 -32.72 -14.28
CA PRO A 80 -9.35 -33.13 -12.89
C PRO A 80 -7.92 -33.41 -12.41
N VAL A 81 -7.10 -32.37 -12.39
CA VAL A 81 -5.68 -32.38 -12.00
C VAL A 81 -5.50 -31.52 -10.75
N CYS A 82 -4.68 -31.97 -9.82
CA CYS A 82 -4.37 -31.23 -8.62
C CYS A 82 -3.69 -29.89 -8.95
N PRO A 83 -4.23 -28.72 -8.55
CA PRO A 83 -3.63 -27.43 -8.86
C PRO A 83 -2.25 -27.21 -8.22
N VAL A 84 -1.93 -27.95 -7.15
CA VAL A 84 -0.68 -27.82 -6.41
C VAL A 84 0.44 -28.70 -6.96
N CYS A 85 0.19 -30.01 -7.14
CA CYS A 85 1.24 -30.97 -7.52
C CYS A 85 1.08 -31.55 -8.92
N ARG A 86 0.06 -31.16 -9.68
CA ARG A 86 -0.25 -31.55 -11.05
C ARG A 86 -0.57 -33.04 -11.26
N HIS A 87 -0.76 -33.82 -10.18
CA HIS A 87 -1.19 -35.21 -10.29
C HIS A 87 -2.69 -35.31 -10.59
N LYS A 88 -3.08 -36.33 -11.35
CA LYS A 88 -4.48 -36.64 -11.64
C LYS A 88 -5.23 -36.93 -10.35
N LEU A 89 -6.40 -36.34 -10.19
CA LEU A 89 -7.28 -36.59 -9.04
C LEU A 89 -8.01 -37.92 -9.19
N THR A 90 -8.31 -38.54 -8.04
CA THR A 90 -9.09 -39.76 -7.93
C THR A 90 -10.37 -39.50 -7.13
N ARG A 91 -11.30 -40.47 -7.07
CA ARG A 91 -12.58 -40.35 -6.33
C ARG A 91 -13.32 -39.06 -6.74
N LEU A 92 -13.49 -38.87 -8.05
CA LEU A 92 -14.16 -37.69 -8.61
C LEU A 92 -15.64 -37.71 -8.25
N THR A 93 -16.12 -36.57 -7.79
CA THR A 93 -17.55 -36.29 -7.57
C THR A 93 -17.89 -34.97 -8.26
N SER A 94 -18.98 -34.96 -9.02
CA SER A 94 -19.51 -33.79 -9.74
C SER A 94 -20.68 -33.16 -9.01
N GLY A 95 -21.19 -32.01 -9.49
CA GLY A 95 -22.38 -31.37 -8.95
C GLY A 95 -22.17 -30.59 -7.64
N HIS A 96 -20.93 -30.32 -7.26
CA HIS A 96 -20.66 -29.48 -6.09
C HIS A 96 -20.92 -28.00 -6.41
N GLU A 97 -22.06 -27.50 -6.01
CA GLU A 97 -22.41 -26.09 -6.18
C GLU A 97 -21.61 -25.17 -5.28
N ARG A 98 -21.26 -24.02 -5.82
CA ARG A 98 -20.75 -22.90 -5.06
C ARG A 98 -21.27 -21.59 -5.61
N THR A 99 -21.90 -20.81 -4.74
CA THR A 99 -22.31 -19.44 -5.02
C THR A 99 -21.26 -18.46 -4.50
N PHE A 100 -20.93 -17.46 -5.29
CA PHE A 100 -20.04 -16.37 -4.91
C PHE A 100 -20.52 -15.04 -5.50
N GLN A 101 -20.20 -13.95 -4.79
CA GLN A 101 -20.57 -12.60 -5.21
C GLN A 101 -19.60 -12.15 -6.32
N SER A 102 -20.14 -11.89 -7.50
CA SER A 102 -19.44 -11.20 -8.57
C SER A 102 -19.68 -9.70 -8.53
N ARG A 103 -18.97 -8.95 -9.39
CA ARG A 103 -19.19 -7.51 -9.57
C ARG A 103 -20.65 -7.17 -9.97
N TYR A 104 -21.33 -8.08 -10.63
CA TYR A 104 -22.68 -7.87 -11.19
C TYR A 104 -23.78 -8.56 -10.39
N GLY A 105 -23.46 -9.35 -9.39
CA GLY A 105 -24.42 -10.08 -8.56
C GLY A 105 -23.91 -11.47 -8.19
N PRO A 106 -24.69 -12.26 -7.45
CA PRO A 106 -24.34 -13.62 -7.10
C PRO A 106 -24.34 -14.52 -8.35
N ILE A 107 -23.33 -15.36 -8.49
CA ILE A 107 -23.24 -16.39 -9.53
C ILE A 107 -23.00 -17.74 -8.88
N THR A 108 -23.58 -18.79 -9.44
CA THR A 108 -23.44 -20.17 -8.97
C THR A 108 -22.77 -21.02 -10.04
N VAL A 109 -21.77 -21.80 -9.65
CA VAL A 109 -21.03 -22.70 -10.54
C VAL A 109 -21.02 -24.09 -9.94
N GLN A 110 -21.37 -25.08 -10.76
CA GLN A 110 -21.21 -26.49 -10.44
C GLN A 110 -19.78 -26.94 -10.75
N ARG A 111 -19.17 -27.70 -9.85
CA ARG A 111 -17.75 -28.05 -9.92
C ARG A 111 -17.53 -29.53 -9.63
N THR A 112 -16.46 -30.05 -10.21
CA THR A 112 -15.95 -31.38 -9.90
C THR A 112 -14.89 -31.30 -8.80
N ARG A 113 -15.04 -32.16 -7.78
CA ARG A 113 -14.11 -32.34 -6.66
C ARG A 113 -13.43 -33.70 -6.78
N GLY A 114 -12.14 -33.78 -6.42
CA GLY A 114 -11.41 -35.03 -6.42
C GLY A 114 -10.34 -35.09 -5.34
N TYR A 115 -9.92 -36.31 -4.99
CA TYR A 115 -8.88 -36.55 -3.99
C TYR A 115 -7.50 -36.65 -4.65
N CYS A 116 -6.55 -35.85 -4.19
CA CYS A 116 -5.15 -35.95 -4.60
C CYS A 116 -4.39 -36.89 -3.66
N LYS A 117 -3.96 -38.06 -4.14
CA LYS A 117 -3.18 -39.03 -3.35
C LYS A 117 -1.83 -38.49 -2.92
N ARG A 118 -1.16 -37.66 -3.75
CA ARG A 118 0.16 -37.07 -3.42
C ARG A 118 0.09 -36.00 -2.33
N CYS A 119 -0.91 -35.13 -2.38
CA CYS A 119 -1.11 -34.07 -1.39
C CYS A 119 -1.96 -34.51 -0.19
N CYS A 120 -2.56 -35.70 -0.22
CA CYS A 120 -3.49 -36.23 0.78
C CYS A 120 -4.66 -35.27 1.08
N LYS A 121 -5.19 -34.57 0.04
CA LYS A 121 -6.24 -33.57 0.21
C LYS A 121 -7.26 -33.62 -0.92
N TRP A 122 -8.50 -33.31 -0.59
CA TRP A 122 -9.54 -33.01 -1.56
C TRP A 122 -9.28 -31.68 -2.27
N ARG A 123 -9.49 -31.64 -3.58
CA ARG A 123 -9.26 -30.45 -4.41
C ARG A 123 -10.42 -30.23 -5.37
N THR A 124 -10.67 -28.96 -5.68
CA THR A 124 -11.63 -28.51 -6.68
C THR A 124 -10.88 -27.69 -7.72
N PRO A 125 -10.41 -28.31 -8.82
CA PRO A 125 -9.53 -27.62 -9.80
C PRO A 125 -10.13 -26.36 -10.40
N ALA A 126 -11.46 -26.34 -10.63
CA ALA A 126 -12.17 -25.17 -11.14
C ALA A 126 -11.99 -23.91 -10.25
N ASP A 127 -11.84 -24.06 -8.92
CA ASP A 127 -11.60 -22.91 -8.03
C ASP A 127 -10.28 -22.20 -8.36
N ALA A 128 -9.24 -22.94 -8.75
CA ALA A 128 -7.95 -22.36 -9.15
C ALA A 128 -8.08 -21.57 -10.46
N VAL A 129 -8.71 -22.16 -11.46
CA VAL A 129 -8.89 -21.52 -12.78
C VAL A 129 -9.78 -20.27 -12.70
N LEU A 130 -10.75 -20.28 -11.78
CA LEU A 130 -11.65 -19.14 -11.53
C LEU A 130 -11.09 -18.11 -10.52
N GLY A 131 -9.88 -18.34 -9.96
CA GLY A 131 -9.28 -17.46 -8.98
C GLY A 131 -10.01 -17.45 -7.62
N LEU A 132 -10.64 -18.57 -7.25
CA LEU A 132 -11.48 -18.70 -6.05
C LEU A 132 -10.83 -19.51 -4.93
N GLU A 133 -9.61 -20.02 -5.09
CA GLU A 133 -8.97 -20.94 -4.13
C GLU A 133 -8.90 -20.38 -2.71
N GLU A 134 -8.54 -19.11 -2.58
CA GLU A 134 -8.42 -18.42 -1.30
C GLU A 134 -9.65 -17.54 -0.97
N SER A 135 -10.71 -17.61 -1.78
CA SER A 135 -11.88 -16.74 -1.62
C SER A 135 -12.88 -17.28 -0.60
N ALA A 136 -13.46 -16.39 0.19
CA ALA A 136 -14.58 -16.69 1.08
C ALA A 136 -15.95 -16.46 0.42
N GLY A 137 -16.05 -16.59 -0.91
CA GLY A 137 -17.29 -16.39 -1.65
C GLY A 137 -17.36 -15.09 -2.46
N TYR A 138 -16.20 -14.56 -2.86
CA TYR A 138 -16.09 -13.32 -3.67
C TYR A 138 -15.24 -13.55 -4.91
N SER A 139 -15.67 -13.01 -6.05
CA SER A 139 -14.87 -13.05 -7.28
C SER A 139 -13.59 -12.22 -7.16
N PRO A 140 -12.56 -12.47 -7.99
CA PRO A 140 -11.34 -11.68 -7.98
C PRO A 140 -11.57 -10.17 -8.11
N ALA A 141 -12.54 -9.74 -8.92
CA ALA A 141 -12.89 -8.32 -9.05
C ALA A 141 -13.48 -7.72 -7.77
N VAL A 142 -14.25 -8.47 -7.00
CA VAL A 142 -14.78 -8.01 -5.69
C VAL A 142 -13.67 -8.00 -4.63
N GLN A 143 -12.77 -8.99 -4.66
CA GLN A 143 -11.60 -9.03 -3.78
C GLN A 143 -10.66 -7.84 -4.01
N ASP A 144 -10.42 -7.49 -5.28
CA ASP A 144 -9.65 -6.32 -5.70
C ASP A 144 -10.26 -5.02 -5.12
N MET A 145 -11.53 -4.77 -5.40
CA MET A 145 -12.24 -3.58 -4.90
C MET A 145 -12.21 -3.50 -3.37
N ALA A 146 -12.46 -4.61 -2.68
CA ALA A 146 -12.43 -4.67 -1.22
C ALA A 146 -11.03 -4.37 -0.66
N ALA A 147 -10.00 -4.95 -1.25
CA ALA A 147 -8.62 -4.74 -0.83
C ALA A 147 -8.16 -3.30 -1.07
N LEU A 148 -8.48 -2.75 -2.26
CA LEU A 148 -8.12 -1.37 -2.62
C LEU A 148 -8.79 -0.36 -1.68
N LEU A 149 -10.10 -0.44 -1.53
CA LEU A 149 -10.84 0.49 -0.67
C LEU A 149 -10.38 0.41 0.79
N ALA A 150 -10.19 -0.80 1.33
CA ALA A 150 -9.70 -0.97 2.70
C ALA A 150 -8.27 -0.44 2.90
N SER A 151 -7.41 -0.48 1.87
CA SER A 151 -6.08 0.10 1.96
C SER A 151 -6.10 1.64 2.03
N LYS A 152 -7.15 2.28 1.46
CA LYS A 152 -7.26 3.74 1.34
C LYS A 152 -8.11 4.39 2.43
N MET A 153 -9.11 3.70 2.97
CA MET A 153 -10.06 4.27 3.93
C MET A 153 -10.50 3.26 5.00
N PRO A 154 -11.06 3.70 6.12
CA PRO A 154 -11.65 2.81 7.13
C PRO A 154 -12.68 1.87 6.52
N VAL A 155 -12.76 0.63 7.04
CA VAL A 155 -13.62 -0.42 6.46
C VAL A 155 -15.10 -0.07 6.42
N GLU A 156 -15.56 0.80 7.31
CA GLU A 156 -16.94 1.30 7.32
C GLU A 156 -17.20 2.23 6.13
N GLU A 157 -16.31 3.21 5.91
CA GLU A 157 -16.34 4.08 4.74
C GLU A 157 -16.18 3.26 3.44
N ALA A 158 -15.23 2.31 3.42
CA ALA A 158 -14.98 1.42 2.29
C ALA A 158 -16.23 0.59 1.91
N SER A 159 -16.95 0.08 2.90
CA SER A 159 -18.22 -0.65 2.69
C SER A 159 -19.30 0.25 2.10
N ALA A 160 -19.41 1.49 2.59
CA ALA A 160 -20.38 2.47 2.09
C ALA A 160 -20.04 2.90 0.65
N VAL A 161 -18.78 3.21 0.37
CA VAL A 161 -18.30 3.59 -0.97
C VAL A 161 -18.47 2.45 -1.96
N LEU A 162 -18.11 1.22 -1.59
CA LEU A 162 -18.32 0.04 -2.45
C LEU A 162 -19.81 -0.12 -2.83
N LYS A 163 -20.70 -0.01 -1.83
CA LYS A 163 -22.13 -0.08 -2.06
C LYS A 163 -22.63 1.05 -2.98
N HIS A 164 -22.18 2.27 -2.75
CA HIS A 164 -22.57 3.43 -3.55
C HIS A 164 -22.15 3.29 -5.02
N LEU A 165 -20.89 2.91 -5.27
CA LEU A 165 -20.34 2.83 -6.63
C LEU A 165 -20.80 1.58 -7.41
N THR A 166 -21.07 0.47 -6.73
CA THR A 166 -21.29 -0.83 -7.39
C THR A 166 -22.61 -1.52 -7.05
N GLY A 167 -23.34 -1.03 -6.05
CA GLY A 167 -24.50 -1.70 -5.49
C GLY A 167 -24.18 -2.96 -4.67
N ILE A 168 -22.91 -3.35 -4.53
CA ILE A 168 -22.50 -4.53 -3.77
C ILE A 168 -22.51 -4.21 -2.28
N LYS A 169 -23.32 -4.94 -1.54
CA LYS A 169 -23.35 -4.86 -0.07
C LYS A 169 -22.34 -5.85 0.51
N LEU A 170 -21.21 -5.34 0.99
CA LEU A 170 -20.23 -6.12 1.71
C LEU A 170 -20.20 -5.67 3.17
N PRO A 171 -20.62 -6.51 4.13
CA PRO A 171 -20.59 -6.15 5.55
C PRO A 171 -19.18 -5.79 5.99
N ARG A 172 -19.07 -4.80 6.89
CA ARG A 172 -17.79 -4.29 7.43
C ARG A 172 -16.82 -5.40 7.85
N ALA A 173 -17.29 -6.35 8.68
CA ALA A 173 -16.46 -7.46 9.16
C ALA A 173 -15.98 -8.39 8.03
N THR A 174 -16.77 -8.52 6.98
CA THR A 174 -16.43 -9.33 5.80
C THR A 174 -15.39 -8.61 4.93
N LEU A 175 -15.57 -7.30 4.71
CA LEU A 175 -14.63 -6.47 3.97
C LEU A 175 -13.26 -6.43 4.67
N ASP A 176 -13.23 -6.26 6.00
CA ASP A 176 -12.01 -6.32 6.80
C ASP A 176 -11.29 -7.67 6.66
N ARG A 177 -12.04 -8.76 6.78
CA ARG A 177 -11.49 -10.13 6.65
C ARG A 177 -10.92 -10.38 5.26
N GLU A 178 -11.62 -9.94 4.22
CA GLU A 178 -11.17 -10.09 2.84
C GLU A 178 -9.92 -9.25 2.57
N ALA A 179 -9.89 -7.99 2.99
CA ALA A 179 -8.73 -7.12 2.86
C ALA A 179 -7.49 -7.71 3.57
N LYS A 180 -7.64 -8.22 4.79
CA LYS A 180 -6.56 -8.90 5.52
C LYS A 180 -6.05 -10.14 4.79
N ARG A 181 -6.95 -10.94 4.19
CA ARG A 181 -6.58 -12.10 3.39
C ARG A 181 -5.76 -11.69 2.16
N GLN A 182 -6.19 -10.66 1.45
CA GLN A 182 -5.46 -10.15 0.28
C GLN A 182 -4.13 -9.51 0.69
N GLY A 183 -4.05 -8.85 1.85
CA GLY A 183 -2.81 -8.36 2.42
C GLY A 183 -1.81 -9.49 2.73
N GLN A 184 -2.28 -10.61 3.31
CA GLN A 184 -1.44 -11.80 3.53
C GLN A 184 -0.95 -12.43 2.21
N ARG A 185 -1.82 -12.45 1.18
CA ARG A 185 -1.42 -12.88 -0.17
C ARG A 185 -0.36 -11.94 -0.74
N ALA A 186 -0.53 -10.63 -0.60
CA ALA A 186 0.44 -9.62 -1.00
C ALA A 186 1.79 -9.81 -0.28
N GLN A 187 1.81 -10.13 1.01
CA GLN A 187 3.04 -10.42 1.76
C GLN A 187 3.79 -11.64 1.18
N ARG A 188 3.08 -12.71 0.82
CA ARG A 188 3.71 -13.87 0.18
C ARG A 188 4.31 -13.51 -1.18
N LEU A 189 3.55 -12.79 -2.00
CA LEU A 189 4.01 -12.33 -3.31
C LEU A 189 5.20 -11.37 -3.19
N ARG A 190 5.16 -10.43 -2.26
CA ARG A 190 6.28 -9.52 -1.98
C ARG A 190 7.56 -10.28 -1.69
N ARG A 191 7.53 -11.27 -0.79
CA ARG A 191 8.73 -12.07 -0.45
C ARG A 191 9.34 -12.74 -1.67
N ALA A 192 8.51 -13.31 -2.56
CA ALA A 192 8.99 -13.90 -3.82
C ALA A 192 9.63 -12.84 -4.74
N LEU A 193 9.00 -11.69 -4.88
CA LEU A 193 9.53 -10.57 -5.66
C LEU A 193 10.84 -10.02 -5.07
N ASP A 194 10.95 -9.93 -3.74
CA ASP A 194 12.16 -9.45 -3.07
C ASP A 194 13.35 -10.40 -3.32
N GLN A 195 13.12 -11.71 -3.29
CA GLN A 195 14.14 -12.71 -3.66
C GLN A 195 14.55 -12.58 -5.12
N GLN A 196 13.59 -12.40 -6.03
CA GLN A 196 13.88 -12.20 -7.47
C GLN A 196 14.71 -10.94 -7.71
N ALA A 197 14.42 -9.82 -7.05
CA ALA A 197 15.19 -8.58 -7.18
C ALA A 197 16.65 -8.77 -6.76
N ALA A 198 16.90 -9.48 -5.67
CA ALA A 198 18.26 -9.78 -5.22
C ALA A 198 19.05 -10.66 -6.21
N THR A 199 18.37 -11.57 -6.93
CA THR A 199 18.98 -12.42 -7.94
C THR A 199 19.23 -11.65 -9.24
N ALA A 200 18.23 -10.90 -9.72
CA ALA A 200 18.34 -10.12 -10.95
C ALA A 200 19.43 -9.04 -10.89
N ALA A 201 19.59 -8.37 -9.75
CA ALA A 201 20.62 -7.34 -9.56
C ALA A 201 22.05 -7.86 -9.76
N ARG A 202 22.28 -9.16 -9.61
CA ARG A 202 23.59 -9.80 -9.85
C ARG A 202 23.87 -10.08 -11.34
N GLN A 203 22.86 -10.00 -12.19
CA GLN A 203 22.95 -10.41 -13.61
C GLN A 203 22.96 -9.22 -14.58
N LEU A 204 22.71 -7.99 -14.10
CA LEU A 204 22.62 -6.83 -14.97
C LEU A 204 23.99 -6.16 -15.15
N GLU A 205 24.58 -6.31 -16.34
CA GLU A 205 25.67 -5.48 -16.84
C GLU A 205 25.07 -4.42 -17.77
N LEU A 206 24.78 -3.23 -17.25
CA LEU A 206 24.33 -2.11 -18.05
C LEU A 206 25.21 -0.89 -17.82
N THR A 207 25.79 -0.39 -18.88
CA THR A 207 26.46 0.90 -18.94
C THR A 207 25.41 2.00 -19.08
N LEU A 208 24.94 2.50 -17.96
CA LEU A 208 24.11 3.70 -17.89
C LEU A 208 24.97 4.87 -17.45
N GLU A 209 24.55 6.08 -17.82
CA GLU A 209 25.10 7.31 -17.24
C GLU A 209 25.14 7.19 -15.72
N PRO A 210 26.24 7.60 -15.07
CA PRO A 210 26.40 7.44 -13.62
C PRO A 210 25.34 8.25 -12.88
N TYR A 211 24.64 7.61 -11.98
CA TYR A 211 23.63 8.24 -11.12
C TYR A 211 23.83 7.88 -9.65
N GLN A 212 23.21 8.68 -8.79
CA GLN A 212 23.20 8.45 -7.35
C GLN A 212 21.84 7.91 -6.90
N MET A 213 21.85 6.89 -6.04
CA MET A 213 20.67 6.40 -5.35
C MET A 213 20.47 7.14 -4.02
N ILE A 214 19.32 7.75 -3.84
CA ILE A 214 18.92 8.35 -2.58
C ILE A 214 18.03 7.37 -1.82
N ILE A 215 18.37 7.11 -0.55
CA ILE A 215 17.62 6.24 0.36
C ILE A 215 17.25 7.06 1.58
N GLN A 216 15.99 7.02 1.98
CA GLN A 216 15.49 7.77 3.13
C GLN A 216 14.69 6.86 4.04
N LEU A 217 14.89 7.01 5.33
CA LEU A 217 14.25 6.19 6.37
C LEU A 217 13.66 7.10 7.45
N ASP A 218 12.54 6.64 7.99
CA ASP A 218 11.84 7.27 9.11
C ASP A 218 10.98 6.23 9.82
N ALA A 219 10.44 6.55 10.98
CA ALA A 219 9.53 5.70 11.71
C ALA A 219 8.41 6.53 12.36
N TRP A 220 7.23 5.96 12.38
CA TRP A 220 6.08 6.52 13.06
C TRP A 220 5.37 5.45 13.87
N ASN A 221 4.51 5.82 14.80
CA ASN A 221 3.85 4.85 15.66
C ASN A 221 2.37 4.68 15.31
N ILE A 222 1.89 3.47 15.53
CA ILE A 222 0.51 3.05 15.33
C ILE A 222 -0.04 2.48 16.64
N ARG A 223 -1.36 2.59 16.85
CA ARG A 223 -2.03 2.12 18.05
C ARG A 223 -2.65 0.76 17.80
N GLU A 224 -2.13 -0.25 18.47
CA GLU A 224 -2.66 -1.61 18.45
C GLU A 224 -3.49 -1.90 19.70
N ARG A 225 -4.47 -2.76 19.58
CA ARG A 225 -5.28 -3.24 20.69
C ARG A 225 -5.13 -4.74 20.83
N ASP A 226 -4.57 -5.16 21.94
CA ASP A 226 -4.47 -6.56 22.29
C ASP A 226 -5.83 -7.09 22.82
N GLY A 227 -6.13 -8.33 22.51
CA GLY A 227 -7.30 -8.99 23.05
C GLY A 227 -8.64 -8.34 22.67
N TRP A 228 -8.91 -8.17 21.38
CA TRP A 228 -10.20 -7.71 20.88
C TRP A 228 -11.37 -8.45 21.56
N GLY A 229 -12.36 -7.68 22.06
CA GLY A 229 -13.47 -8.21 22.88
C GLY A 229 -13.12 -8.48 24.35
N ARG A 230 -11.87 -8.40 24.75
CA ARG A 230 -11.41 -8.62 26.13
C ARG A 230 -10.89 -7.35 26.84
N SER A 231 -10.95 -6.19 26.18
CA SER A 231 -10.34 -4.94 26.70
C SER A 231 -10.82 -4.59 28.11
N ALA A 232 -12.10 -4.76 28.42
CA ALA A 232 -12.64 -4.51 29.77
C ALA A 232 -12.10 -5.50 30.81
N ALA A 233 -11.90 -6.76 30.44
CA ALA A 233 -11.33 -7.78 31.34
C ALA A 233 -9.83 -7.54 31.58
N LEU A 234 -9.08 -7.09 30.56
CA LEU A 234 -7.67 -6.73 30.71
C LEU A 234 -7.49 -5.50 31.63
N ARG A 235 -8.29 -4.45 31.45
CA ARG A 235 -8.26 -3.27 32.31
C ARG A 235 -8.59 -3.59 33.77
N ARG A 236 -9.56 -4.48 34.02
CA ARG A 236 -9.86 -4.96 35.39
C ARG A 236 -8.70 -5.69 36.05
N LYS A 237 -7.78 -6.27 35.25
CA LYS A 237 -6.55 -6.90 35.72
C LYS A 237 -5.36 -5.93 35.79
N GLY A 238 -5.58 -4.63 35.63
CA GLY A 238 -4.50 -3.62 35.59
C GLY A 238 -3.64 -3.67 34.35
N GLN A 239 -4.08 -4.37 33.28
CA GLN A 239 -3.36 -4.46 32.02
C GLN A 239 -3.90 -3.46 31.02
N GLU A 240 -3.00 -2.70 30.39
CA GLU A 240 -3.37 -1.79 29.31
C GLU A 240 -3.53 -2.58 28.01
N PRO A 241 -4.76 -2.64 27.43
CA PRO A 241 -5.00 -3.40 26.21
C PRO A 241 -4.50 -2.69 24.94
N GLU A 242 -4.08 -1.44 25.07
CA GLU A 242 -3.70 -0.60 23.94
C GLU A 242 -2.23 -0.22 24.05
N ARG A 243 -1.48 -0.48 22.99
CA ARG A 243 -0.05 -0.22 22.93
C ARG A 243 0.32 0.53 21.66
N TRP A 244 1.36 1.37 21.75
CA TRP A 244 1.97 2.02 20.62
C TRP A 244 3.11 1.17 20.06
N HIS A 245 3.11 0.97 18.76
CA HIS A 245 4.13 0.20 18.06
C HIS A 245 4.68 0.99 16.88
N TRP A 246 5.95 0.77 16.56
CA TRP A 246 6.61 1.45 15.46
C TRP A 246 6.26 0.82 14.12
N VAL A 247 5.96 1.66 13.14
CA VAL A 247 5.96 1.38 11.72
C VAL A 247 7.23 1.98 11.16
N TYR A 248 8.04 1.15 10.52
CA TYR A 248 9.27 1.56 9.88
C TYR A 248 9.01 1.79 8.40
N THR A 249 9.35 2.98 7.92
CA THR A 249 9.05 3.42 6.55
C THR A 249 10.34 3.85 5.86
N GLY A 250 10.46 3.54 4.58
CA GLY A 250 11.56 3.98 3.75
C GLY A 250 11.13 4.33 2.34
N THR A 251 11.87 5.22 1.71
CA THR A 251 11.74 5.56 0.30
C THR A 251 13.08 5.53 -0.38
N CYS A 252 13.12 5.18 -1.67
CA CYS A 252 14.31 5.26 -2.50
C CYS A 252 13.98 5.82 -3.88
N PHE A 253 14.93 6.54 -4.48
CA PHE A 253 14.81 7.10 -5.82
C PHE A 253 16.16 7.47 -6.40
N ARG A 254 16.24 7.54 -7.71
CA ARG A 254 17.43 8.00 -8.42
C ARG A 254 17.43 9.53 -8.46
N LEU A 255 18.59 10.12 -8.22
CA LEU A 255 18.75 11.59 -8.20
C LEU A 255 18.54 12.22 -9.59
N ASP A 256 18.95 11.53 -10.65
CA ASP A 256 18.79 11.94 -12.04
C ASP A 256 17.33 11.93 -12.54
N GLN A 257 16.44 11.22 -11.87
CA GLN A 257 15.00 11.18 -12.17
C GLN A 257 14.22 12.31 -11.46
N ARG A 258 14.88 13.37 -11.06
CA ARG A 258 14.25 14.58 -10.54
C ARG A 258 13.90 15.53 -11.67
N GLY A 259 12.63 15.88 -11.76
CA GLY A 259 12.12 16.98 -12.58
C GLY A 259 11.83 18.21 -11.74
N HIS A 260 11.27 19.23 -12.39
CA HIS A 260 10.78 20.44 -11.73
C HIS A 260 9.36 20.75 -12.22
N THR A 261 8.52 21.25 -11.32
CA THR A 261 7.24 21.84 -11.71
C THR A 261 7.45 23.12 -12.50
N ALA A 262 6.40 23.65 -13.14
CA ALA A 262 6.44 24.95 -13.79
C ALA A 262 6.86 26.09 -12.83
N SER A 263 6.64 25.94 -11.52
CA SER A 263 7.07 26.87 -10.47
C SER A 263 8.50 26.62 -9.95
N GLY A 264 9.28 25.72 -10.59
CA GLY A 264 10.66 25.41 -10.22
C GLY A 264 10.80 24.50 -8.99
N ARG A 265 9.73 23.93 -8.46
CA ARG A 265 9.81 22.97 -7.33
C ARG A 265 10.34 21.62 -7.81
N PRO A 266 11.32 21.00 -7.12
CA PRO A 266 11.79 19.68 -7.49
C PRO A 266 10.67 18.65 -7.30
N VAL A 267 10.51 17.79 -8.30
CA VAL A 267 9.57 16.65 -8.30
C VAL A 267 10.37 15.38 -8.54
N ILE A 268 10.06 14.35 -7.78
CA ILE A 268 10.62 13.01 -7.98
C ILE A 268 9.58 12.23 -8.78
N SER A 269 9.90 11.91 -10.04
CA SER A 269 8.98 11.22 -10.95
C SER A 269 8.74 9.75 -10.53
N GLU A 270 9.79 9.07 -10.08
CA GLU A 270 9.72 7.68 -9.65
C GLU A 270 10.31 7.49 -8.26
N ARG A 271 9.52 6.91 -7.37
CA ARG A 271 9.94 6.54 -6.01
C ARG A 271 9.61 5.10 -5.72
N GLY A 272 10.51 4.42 -4.99
CA GLY A 272 10.23 3.15 -4.33
C GLY A 272 9.80 3.40 -2.89
N PHE A 273 8.89 2.55 -2.38
CA PHE A 273 8.32 2.66 -1.04
C PHE A 273 8.40 1.32 -0.31
N ALA A 274 8.77 1.36 0.96
CA ALA A 274 8.68 0.24 1.87
C ALA A 274 8.12 0.70 3.21
N ALA A 275 7.18 -0.04 3.77
CA ALA A 275 6.65 0.21 5.12
C ALA A 275 6.26 -1.10 5.78
N THR A 276 6.59 -1.27 7.06
CA THR A 276 6.35 -2.53 7.77
C THR A 276 6.28 -2.39 9.28
N ARG A 277 5.50 -3.29 9.90
CA ARG A 277 5.47 -3.54 11.35
C ARG A 277 6.44 -4.64 11.78
N GLN A 278 7.16 -5.28 10.85
CA GLN A 278 8.06 -6.41 11.13
C GLN A 278 9.44 -5.96 11.66
N GLY A 279 9.52 -4.75 12.18
CA GLY A 279 10.73 -4.20 12.77
C GLY A 279 11.77 -3.73 11.75
N ILE A 280 12.92 -3.31 12.26
CA ILE A 280 14.04 -2.77 11.46
C ILE A 280 14.54 -3.80 10.44
N ALA A 281 14.65 -5.06 10.84
CA ALA A 281 15.08 -6.14 9.92
C ALA A 281 14.11 -6.31 8.74
N GLY A 282 12.80 -6.21 8.99
CA GLY A 282 11.79 -6.24 7.94
C GLY A 282 11.91 -5.07 6.96
N LEU A 283 12.12 -3.84 7.47
CA LEU A 283 12.35 -2.67 6.63
C LEU A 283 13.64 -2.81 5.82
N ARG A 284 14.72 -3.26 6.46
CA ARG A 284 16.02 -3.47 5.81
C ARG A 284 15.90 -4.29 4.53
N GLU A 285 15.26 -5.45 4.61
CA GLU A 285 15.11 -6.35 3.46
C GLU A 285 14.18 -5.76 2.39
N GLN A 286 13.04 -5.21 2.79
CA GLN A 286 12.06 -4.65 1.86
C GLN A 286 12.60 -3.43 1.12
N LEU A 287 13.21 -2.49 1.83
CA LEU A 287 13.74 -1.26 1.23
C LEU A 287 14.95 -1.55 0.34
N HIS A 288 15.81 -2.48 0.73
CA HIS A 288 16.92 -2.90 -0.12
C HIS A 288 16.44 -3.55 -1.42
N ALA A 289 15.50 -4.48 -1.35
CA ALA A 289 14.91 -5.09 -2.54
C ALA A 289 14.24 -4.04 -3.44
N GLU A 290 13.59 -3.04 -2.85
CA GLU A 290 13.00 -1.94 -3.61
C GLU A 290 14.06 -1.05 -4.26
N ALA A 291 15.12 -0.73 -3.56
CA ALA A 291 16.25 0.03 -4.10
C ALA A 291 16.94 -0.72 -5.27
N LEU A 292 17.09 -2.05 -5.16
CA LEU A 292 17.60 -2.88 -6.26
C LEU A 292 16.72 -2.81 -7.50
N ARG A 293 15.39 -2.85 -7.33
CA ARG A 293 14.44 -2.69 -8.46
C ARG A 293 14.52 -1.32 -9.10
N ARG A 294 14.96 -0.31 -8.36
CA ARG A 294 15.17 1.06 -8.84
C ARG A 294 16.60 1.31 -9.33
N GLY A 295 17.43 0.25 -9.40
CA GLY A 295 18.76 0.30 -9.98
C GLY A 295 19.90 0.53 -8.97
N LEU A 296 19.71 0.26 -7.68
CA LEU A 296 20.81 0.42 -6.69
C LEU A 296 22.08 -0.35 -7.10
N GLY A 297 21.93 -1.52 -7.72
CA GLY A 297 23.07 -2.35 -8.15
C GLY A 297 23.97 -1.71 -9.23
N GLN A 298 23.46 -0.70 -9.96
CA GLN A 298 24.19 0.04 -11.00
C GLN A 298 24.47 1.49 -10.62
N ALA A 299 24.04 1.93 -9.44
CA ALA A 299 24.26 3.29 -8.97
C ALA A 299 25.77 3.53 -8.73
N ALA A 300 26.28 4.64 -9.23
CA ALA A 300 27.68 5.06 -9.00
C ALA A 300 27.94 5.37 -7.51
N SER A 301 26.92 5.79 -6.79
CA SER A 301 26.96 6.03 -5.35
C SER A 301 25.57 5.94 -4.73
N ALA A 302 25.53 5.77 -3.40
CA ALA A 302 24.29 5.85 -2.63
C ALA A 302 24.44 6.90 -1.52
N LEU A 303 23.32 7.54 -1.17
CA LEU A 303 23.22 8.50 -0.09
C LEU A 303 22.01 8.17 0.79
N VAL A 304 22.26 7.92 2.08
CA VAL A 304 21.21 7.75 3.09
C VAL A 304 20.96 9.08 3.79
N ILE A 305 19.70 9.53 3.83
CA ILE A 305 19.28 10.76 4.52
C ILE A 305 18.20 10.44 5.55
N ALA A 306 18.37 10.86 6.79
CA ALA A 306 17.44 10.57 7.88
C ALA A 306 17.55 11.54 9.08
N ASP A 307 16.68 11.33 10.08
CA ASP A 307 16.47 12.20 11.24
C ASP A 307 17.52 12.10 12.37
N GLY A 308 18.51 11.26 12.26
CA GLY A 308 19.54 11.10 13.29
C GLY A 308 19.31 9.95 14.27
N ALA A 309 18.22 9.21 14.15
CA ALA A 309 17.97 8.05 15.00
C ALA A 309 19.04 6.97 14.82
N VAL A 310 19.64 6.50 15.91
CA VAL A 310 20.79 5.57 15.93
C VAL A 310 20.52 4.29 15.13
N TRP A 311 19.29 3.77 15.17
CA TRP A 311 18.93 2.55 14.45
C TRP A 311 19.08 2.69 12.93
N ILE A 312 18.88 3.91 12.40
CA ILE A 312 18.97 4.18 10.95
C ILE A 312 20.44 4.06 10.50
N TRP A 313 21.35 4.67 11.25
CA TRP A 313 22.76 4.63 10.93
C TRP A 313 23.33 3.22 11.01
N ARG A 314 22.96 2.47 12.05
CA ARG A 314 23.32 1.04 12.17
C ARG A 314 22.80 0.20 11.01
N LEU A 315 21.56 0.46 10.56
CA LEU A 315 20.99 -0.21 9.40
C LEU A 315 21.73 0.20 8.12
N ALA A 316 22.08 1.47 7.96
CA ALA A 316 22.83 1.97 6.80
C ALA A 316 24.23 1.36 6.74
N ASP A 317 24.96 1.30 7.86
CA ASP A 317 26.29 0.70 7.95
C ASP A 317 26.24 -0.80 7.63
N ASP A 318 25.25 -1.52 8.13
CA ASP A 318 25.07 -2.95 7.88
C ASP A 318 24.68 -3.26 6.42
N ARG A 319 23.77 -2.48 5.84
CA ARG A 319 23.17 -2.83 4.55
C ARG A 319 23.79 -2.11 3.35
N TRP A 320 24.24 -0.90 3.54
CA TRP A 320 24.85 -0.05 2.51
C TRP A 320 26.15 0.59 2.99
N PRO A 321 27.17 -0.20 3.35
CA PRO A 321 28.41 0.30 4.01
C PRO A 321 29.16 1.32 3.15
N GLN A 322 28.95 1.34 1.84
CA GLN A 322 29.56 2.30 0.92
C GLN A 322 28.70 3.57 0.71
N ALA A 323 27.50 3.61 1.28
CA ALA A 323 26.63 4.76 1.14
C ALA A 323 27.11 5.91 2.02
N ARG A 324 27.13 7.13 1.49
CA ARG A 324 27.29 8.32 2.30
C ARG A 324 26.07 8.51 3.19
N GLN A 325 26.26 9.11 4.34
CA GLN A 325 25.19 9.37 5.30
C GLN A 325 25.03 10.88 5.48
N ARG A 326 23.76 11.33 5.53
CA ARG A 326 23.44 12.74 5.77
C ARG A 326 22.32 12.87 6.79
N LEU A 327 22.55 13.66 7.83
CA LEU A 327 21.51 14.08 8.75
C LEU A 327 20.55 15.02 8.02
N ASP A 328 19.24 14.83 8.21
CA ASP A 328 18.25 15.79 7.70
C ASP A 328 18.51 17.19 8.25
N PHE A 329 18.52 18.18 7.37
CA PHE A 329 18.83 19.57 7.74
C PHE A 329 17.84 20.15 8.75
N TYR A 330 16.55 19.85 8.57
CA TYR A 330 15.53 20.37 9.46
C TYR A 330 15.61 19.74 10.84
N HIS A 331 15.96 18.45 10.92
CA HIS A 331 16.24 17.77 12.18
C HIS A 331 17.53 18.26 12.82
N ALA A 332 18.55 18.63 12.05
CA ALA A 332 19.75 19.28 12.59
C ALA A 332 19.50 20.69 13.14
N VAL A 333 18.46 21.39 12.67
CA VAL A 333 18.08 22.71 13.20
C VAL A 333 17.27 22.61 14.50
N GLN A 334 16.57 21.52 14.77
CA GLN A 334 15.75 21.36 15.98
C GLN A 334 16.55 21.49 17.30
N PRO A 335 17.74 20.86 17.46
CA PRO A 335 18.62 21.05 18.60
C PRO A 335 19.00 22.51 18.85
N LEU A 336 19.24 23.30 17.80
CA LEU A 336 19.51 24.74 17.96
C LEU A 336 18.35 25.45 18.63
N GLY A 337 17.10 25.01 18.34
CA GLY A 337 15.91 25.52 19.03
C GLY A 337 15.87 25.18 20.53
N VAL A 338 16.38 24.01 20.93
CA VAL A 338 16.52 23.62 22.34
C VAL A 338 17.53 24.50 23.04
N VAL A 339 18.71 24.65 22.46
CA VAL A 339 19.78 25.53 23.00
C VAL A 339 19.30 26.97 23.12
N GLY A 340 18.66 27.51 22.06
CA GLY A 340 18.16 28.89 22.10
C GLY A 340 17.11 29.14 23.20
N ARG A 341 16.23 28.17 23.48
CA ARG A 341 15.31 28.27 24.61
C ARG A 341 16.02 28.22 25.95
N ALA A 342 17.03 27.40 26.10
CA ALA A 342 17.84 27.36 27.34
C ALA A 342 18.58 28.68 27.58
N LEU A 343 19.05 29.37 26.50
CA LEU A 343 19.79 30.64 26.63
C LEU A 343 18.88 31.83 26.83
N PHE A 344 17.74 31.91 26.20
CA PHE A 344 16.93 33.13 26.09
C PHE A 344 15.54 33.00 26.69
N GLY A 345 15.11 31.80 27.12
CA GLY A 345 13.79 31.58 27.72
C GLY A 345 12.66 32.10 26.82
N GLU A 346 11.86 33.01 27.34
CA GLU A 346 10.73 33.64 26.62
C GLU A 346 11.10 34.83 25.73
N ALA A 347 12.39 35.24 25.69
CA ALA A 347 12.87 36.41 24.91
C ALA A 347 12.93 36.10 23.42
N LYS A 348 11.78 36.04 22.75
CA LYS A 348 11.59 35.60 21.37
C LYS A 348 12.45 36.31 20.33
N ASP A 349 12.68 37.60 20.49
CA ASP A 349 13.46 38.40 19.53
C ASP A 349 14.96 38.10 19.63
N GLN A 350 15.49 37.98 20.87
CA GLN A 350 16.88 37.57 21.09
C GLN A 350 17.11 36.14 20.60
N PHE A 351 16.18 35.22 20.87
CA PHE A 351 16.22 33.86 20.35
C PHE A 351 16.29 33.83 18.83
N LYS A 352 15.42 34.58 18.14
CA LYS A 352 15.43 34.65 16.65
C LYS A 352 16.72 35.25 16.09
N ALA A 353 17.19 36.33 16.73
CA ALA A 353 18.43 36.98 16.33
C ALA A 353 19.64 36.07 16.45
N TRP A 354 19.68 35.22 17.48
CA TRP A 354 20.72 34.23 17.67
C TRP A 354 20.58 33.01 16.72
N LEU A 355 19.38 32.49 16.52
CA LEU A 355 19.12 31.27 15.74
C LEU A 355 19.39 31.47 14.25
N LYS A 356 18.91 32.60 13.68
CA LYS A 356 18.95 32.84 12.24
C LYS A 356 20.38 32.79 11.64
N PRO A 357 21.40 33.41 12.22
CA PRO A 357 22.79 33.29 11.75
C PRO A 357 23.31 31.86 11.81
N LEU A 358 23.03 31.12 12.90
CA LEU A 358 23.50 29.75 13.09
C LEU A 358 22.88 28.78 12.05
N VAL A 359 21.61 28.91 11.77
CA VAL A 359 20.95 28.13 10.71
C VAL A 359 21.56 28.43 9.35
N LYS A 360 21.85 29.71 9.04
CA LYS A 360 22.55 30.10 7.80
C LYS A 360 23.97 29.54 7.74
N GLN A 361 24.70 29.60 8.87
CA GLN A 361 26.04 29.08 9.00
C GLN A 361 26.08 27.55 8.83
N LEU A 362 25.16 26.82 9.48
CA LEU A 362 25.02 25.37 9.33
C LEU A 362 24.76 24.98 7.87
N LYS A 363 23.87 25.71 7.20
CA LYS A 363 23.48 25.41 5.82
C LYS A 363 24.57 25.71 4.79
N ASN A 364 25.24 26.87 4.92
CA ASN A 364 26.06 27.43 3.86
C ASN A 364 27.56 27.43 4.17
N GLU A 365 27.95 27.08 5.38
CA GLU A 365 29.36 27.10 5.79
C GLU A 365 29.81 25.74 6.33
N SER A 366 29.74 25.54 7.66
CA SER A 366 30.28 24.34 8.31
C SER A 366 29.59 24.03 9.64
N ALA A 367 29.32 22.77 9.90
CA ALA A 367 28.82 22.29 11.21
C ALA A 367 29.84 22.58 12.32
N VAL A 368 31.13 22.47 12.04
CA VAL A 368 32.23 22.77 13.02
C VAL A 368 32.10 24.15 13.62
N LYS A 369 31.78 25.17 12.80
CA LYS A 369 31.60 26.54 13.29
C LYS A 369 30.40 26.66 14.22
N VAL A 370 29.30 25.97 13.89
CA VAL A 370 28.10 25.94 14.73
C VAL A 370 28.42 25.24 16.05
N ILE A 371 29.10 24.10 16.02
CA ILE A 371 29.54 23.37 17.23
C ILE A 371 30.33 24.28 18.17
N ARG A 372 31.33 25.01 17.64
CA ARG A 372 32.10 25.95 18.46
C ARG A 372 31.24 27.03 19.12
N ASN A 373 30.26 27.57 18.40
CA ASN A 373 29.31 28.53 18.97
C ASN A 373 28.46 27.91 20.09
N LEU A 374 28.05 26.64 19.94
CA LEU A 374 27.31 25.92 20.96
C LEU A 374 28.17 25.62 22.21
N GLU A 375 29.44 25.25 22.02
CA GLU A 375 30.40 25.03 23.09
C GLU A 375 30.67 26.34 23.90
N GLN A 376 30.82 27.45 23.20
CA GLN A 376 30.96 28.76 23.84
C GLN A 376 29.72 29.13 24.65
N ALA A 377 28.53 28.87 24.06
CA ALA A 377 27.27 29.12 24.78
C ALA A 377 27.15 28.21 26.02
N LEU A 378 27.54 26.94 25.93
CA LEU A 378 27.57 26.01 27.05
C LEU A 378 28.54 26.49 28.18
N ALA A 379 29.73 26.93 27.79
CA ALA A 379 30.73 27.42 28.76
C ALA A 379 30.28 28.67 29.51
N ALA A 380 29.39 29.49 28.95
CA ALA A 380 28.85 30.68 29.57
C ALA A 380 27.65 30.42 30.51
N LEU A 381 27.07 29.20 30.49
CA LEU A 381 25.93 28.86 31.33
C LEU A 381 26.36 28.40 32.74
N PRO A 382 25.63 28.82 33.78
CA PRO A 382 25.80 28.24 35.09
C PRO A 382 25.43 26.76 35.12
N LYS A 383 26.07 25.99 36.00
CA LYS A 383 25.76 24.56 36.15
C LYS A 383 24.29 24.40 36.57
N GLY A 384 23.51 23.67 35.79
CA GLY A 384 22.09 23.47 36.02
C GLY A 384 21.41 22.66 34.93
N ALA A 385 20.09 22.63 34.93
CA ALA A 385 19.29 21.87 33.97
C ALA A 385 19.48 22.40 32.54
N GLU A 386 19.56 23.72 32.37
CA GLU A 386 19.81 24.35 31.06
C GLU A 386 21.17 23.97 30.50
N ALA A 387 22.22 24.02 31.27
CA ALA A 387 23.57 23.59 30.86
C ALA A 387 23.59 22.10 30.46
N GLN A 388 22.89 21.24 31.21
CA GLN A 388 22.76 19.82 30.87
C GLN A 388 21.97 19.63 29.56
N ALA A 389 20.93 20.41 29.32
CA ALA A 389 20.19 20.34 28.05
C ALA A 389 21.09 20.76 26.87
N VAL A 390 21.82 21.88 27.02
CA VAL A 390 22.74 22.36 25.98
C VAL A 390 23.88 21.35 25.74
N ALA A 391 24.45 20.78 26.79
CA ALA A 391 25.52 19.77 26.67
C ALA A 391 25.09 18.54 25.85
N ARG A 392 23.84 18.08 26.01
CA ARG A 392 23.29 16.98 25.19
C ARG A 392 23.23 17.35 23.73
N GLU A 393 22.82 18.57 23.40
CA GLU A 393 22.74 19.00 22.00
C GLU A 393 24.14 19.23 21.39
N VAL A 394 25.12 19.69 22.18
CA VAL A 394 26.52 19.75 21.75
C VAL A 394 27.06 18.35 21.41
N THR A 395 26.80 17.37 22.28
CA THR A 395 27.17 15.96 22.03
C THR A 395 26.50 15.44 20.77
N TYR A 396 25.21 15.68 20.57
CA TYR A 396 24.50 15.31 19.36
C TYR A 396 25.14 15.90 18.08
N PHE A 397 25.53 17.16 18.11
CA PHE A 397 26.21 17.78 16.98
C PHE A 397 27.56 17.15 16.68
N HIS A 398 28.36 16.82 17.71
CA HIS A 398 29.64 16.10 17.54
C HIS A 398 29.43 14.71 16.93
N GLU A 399 28.46 13.95 17.41
CA GLU A 399 28.15 12.60 16.91
C GLU A 399 27.73 12.60 15.43
N HIS A 400 27.15 13.70 14.98
CA HIS A 400 26.61 13.84 13.63
C HIS A 400 27.41 14.81 12.72
N GLU A 401 28.53 15.35 13.16
CA GLU A 401 29.32 16.34 12.42
C GLU A 401 29.61 15.90 10.97
N ALA A 402 30.11 14.69 10.79
CA ALA A 402 30.44 14.13 9.48
C ALA A 402 29.22 13.96 8.56
N ARG A 403 28.00 14.01 9.11
CA ARG A 403 26.73 13.89 8.35
C ARG A 403 26.10 15.24 8.02
N MET A 404 26.72 16.36 8.35
CA MET A 404 26.15 17.70 8.21
C MET A 404 26.88 18.55 7.15
N ASP A 405 27.34 17.94 6.06
CA ASP A 405 28.00 18.65 4.95
C ASP A 405 26.96 19.22 3.96
N TYR A 406 26.14 20.17 4.41
CA TYR A 406 25.05 20.73 3.60
C TYR A 406 25.55 21.65 2.49
N ARG A 407 26.68 22.33 2.68
CA ARG A 407 27.29 23.19 1.67
C ARG A 407 27.75 22.40 0.44
N ALA A 408 28.47 21.30 0.64
CA ALA A 408 28.87 20.44 -0.47
C ALA A 408 27.66 19.76 -1.12
N ALA A 409 26.68 19.36 -0.35
CA ALA A 409 25.42 18.82 -0.84
C ALA A 409 24.71 19.76 -1.82
N GLN A 410 24.56 21.04 -1.43
CA GLN A 410 23.93 22.05 -2.30
C GLN A 410 24.72 22.27 -3.60
N ARG A 411 26.05 22.30 -3.52
CA ARG A 411 26.90 22.44 -4.71
C ARG A 411 26.80 21.25 -5.66
N ALA A 412 26.62 20.04 -5.11
CA ALA A 412 26.42 18.82 -5.88
C ALA A 412 24.96 18.60 -6.35
N GLY A 413 24.05 19.52 -6.06
CA GLY A 413 22.62 19.37 -6.38
C GLY A 413 21.93 18.26 -5.59
N GLU A 414 22.53 17.79 -4.49
CA GLU A 414 22.00 16.72 -3.67
C GLU A 414 20.93 17.23 -2.67
N PRO A 415 19.94 16.41 -2.29
CA PRO A 415 18.98 16.78 -1.28
C PRO A 415 19.65 16.89 0.11
N ILE A 416 19.25 17.90 0.88
CA ILE A 416 19.69 18.12 2.26
C ILE A 416 18.65 17.68 3.30
N GLY A 417 17.47 17.28 2.86
CA GLY A 417 16.35 16.93 3.72
C GLY A 417 15.68 15.62 3.33
N SER A 418 14.97 15.02 4.28
CA SER A 418 14.24 13.77 4.19
C SER A 418 12.75 13.95 3.86
N GLY A 419 12.35 15.11 3.33
CA GLY A 419 10.96 15.44 3.02
C GLY A 419 10.14 14.36 2.29
N PRO A 420 10.69 13.61 1.30
CA PRO A 420 9.97 12.52 0.66
C PRO A 420 9.51 11.39 1.59
N VAL A 421 10.34 10.94 2.53
CA VAL A 421 9.94 9.90 3.49
C VAL A 421 9.00 10.47 4.56
N GLU A 422 9.23 11.68 5.04
CA GLU A 422 8.32 12.35 5.96
C GLU A 422 6.92 12.53 5.37
N ALA A 423 6.82 12.98 4.11
CA ALA A 423 5.55 13.08 3.41
C ALA A 423 4.86 11.71 3.29
N THR A 424 5.63 10.64 3.07
CA THR A 424 5.12 9.28 3.03
C THR A 424 4.57 8.87 4.38
N CYS A 425 5.33 9.08 5.46
CA CYS A 425 4.88 8.80 6.84
C CYS A 425 3.59 9.56 7.20
N ARG A 426 3.49 10.84 6.83
CA ARG A 426 2.27 11.64 7.06
C ARG A 426 1.07 11.07 6.32
N GLN A 427 1.22 10.69 5.05
CA GLN A 427 0.15 10.09 4.25
C GLN A 427 -0.30 8.75 4.83
N GLU A 428 0.63 7.92 5.30
CA GLU A 428 0.31 6.66 5.97
C GLU A 428 -0.43 6.93 7.29
N GLN A 429 0.05 7.88 8.11
CA GLN A 429 -0.62 8.26 9.35
C GLN A 429 -2.05 8.76 9.12
N CYS A 430 -2.34 9.52 8.07
CA CYS A 430 -3.70 9.94 7.70
C CYS A 430 -4.65 8.75 7.51
N ARG A 431 -4.15 7.60 7.06
CA ARG A 431 -4.94 6.38 6.90
C ARG A 431 -4.98 5.55 8.18
N PHE A 432 -3.87 5.39 8.87
CA PHE A 432 -3.69 4.41 9.93
C PHE A 432 -3.83 4.96 11.36
N LYS A 433 -3.77 6.29 11.53
CA LYS A 433 -3.74 6.94 12.86
C LYS A 433 -4.94 7.87 13.10
N ARG A 434 -6.12 7.46 12.63
CA ARG A 434 -7.34 8.25 12.86
C ARG A 434 -7.84 8.12 14.31
N PRO A 435 -8.50 9.14 14.88
CA PRO A 435 -9.12 9.07 16.20
C PRO A 435 -10.04 7.84 16.32
N GLY A 436 -9.96 7.13 17.43
CA GLY A 436 -10.76 5.92 17.68
C GLY A 436 -10.36 4.69 16.87
N GLN A 437 -9.36 4.76 16.00
CA GLN A 437 -8.90 3.64 15.22
C GLN A 437 -7.83 2.83 15.95
N PHE A 438 -8.02 1.52 16.01
CA PHE A 438 -7.10 0.56 16.59
C PHE A 438 -6.85 -0.58 15.61
N TRP A 439 -5.71 -1.22 15.73
CA TRP A 439 -5.27 -2.28 14.84
C TRP A 439 -4.97 -3.57 15.60
N SER A 440 -4.97 -4.68 14.91
CA SER A 440 -4.23 -5.86 15.30
C SER A 440 -2.95 -5.94 14.47
N GLN A 441 -1.87 -6.44 15.02
CA GLN A 441 -0.58 -6.56 14.33
C GLN A 441 -0.68 -7.22 12.95
N ALA A 442 -1.48 -8.27 12.81
CA ALA A 442 -1.70 -8.93 11.51
C ALA A 442 -2.54 -8.06 10.55
N GLY A 443 -3.40 -7.19 11.09
CA GLY A 443 -4.29 -6.34 10.30
C GLY A 443 -3.59 -5.13 9.71
N ASP A 444 -2.78 -4.43 10.50
CA ASP A 444 -2.05 -3.26 10.03
C ASP A 444 -0.95 -3.64 9.03
N GLU A 445 -0.15 -4.68 9.30
CA GLU A 445 0.86 -5.17 8.35
C GLU A 445 0.25 -5.63 7.02
N ALA A 446 -0.94 -6.27 7.06
CA ALA A 446 -1.64 -6.68 5.85
C ALA A 446 -2.02 -5.47 4.97
N LEU A 447 -2.60 -4.43 5.59
CA LEU A 447 -3.02 -3.22 4.87
C LEU A 447 -1.84 -2.34 4.45
N LEU A 448 -0.78 -2.23 5.26
CA LEU A 448 0.48 -1.58 4.87
C LEU A 448 1.07 -2.24 3.62
N THR A 449 1.08 -3.57 3.57
CA THR A 449 1.57 -4.29 2.40
C THR A 449 0.73 -3.99 1.15
N LEU A 450 -0.59 -3.95 1.25
CA LEU A 450 -1.47 -3.56 0.13
C LEU A 450 -1.17 -2.13 -0.33
N GLU A 451 -0.99 -1.20 0.60
CA GLU A 451 -0.63 0.19 0.29
C GLU A 451 0.72 0.28 -0.45
N MET A 452 1.72 -0.51 -0.04
CA MET A 452 3.01 -0.57 -0.74
C MET A 452 2.89 -1.17 -2.14
N PHE A 453 2.04 -2.17 -2.35
CA PHE A 453 1.76 -2.69 -3.70
C PHE A 453 1.16 -1.61 -4.60
N TRP A 454 0.22 -0.81 -4.08
CA TRP A 454 -0.37 0.30 -4.82
C TRP A 454 0.66 1.39 -5.14
N ARG A 455 1.39 1.88 -4.16
CA ARG A 455 2.37 2.96 -4.31
C ARG A 455 3.51 2.60 -5.26
N ASN A 456 3.91 1.35 -5.26
CA ASN A 456 4.96 0.83 -6.14
C ASN A 456 4.45 0.41 -7.53
N ALA A 457 3.21 0.75 -7.90
CA ALA A 457 2.57 0.39 -9.17
C ALA A 457 2.57 -1.13 -9.47
N ARG A 458 2.44 -1.96 -8.42
CA ARG A 458 2.43 -3.45 -8.52
C ARG A 458 1.08 -4.07 -8.22
N TRP A 459 0.04 -3.27 -8.16
CA TRP A 459 -1.31 -3.75 -7.86
C TRP A 459 -1.77 -4.84 -8.82
N GLN A 460 -1.43 -4.70 -10.09
CA GLN A 460 -1.78 -5.67 -11.13
C GLN A 460 -1.08 -7.02 -10.99
N LEU A 461 0.07 -7.11 -10.29
CA LEU A 461 0.68 -8.39 -9.96
C LEU A 461 -0.13 -9.17 -8.92
N LEU A 462 -0.84 -8.44 -8.06
CA LEU A 462 -1.74 -9.04 -7.08
C LEU A 462 -3.11 -9.37 -7.70
N PHE A 463 -3.62 -8.50 -8.56
CA PHE A 463 -4.91 -8.65 -9.22
C PHE A 463 -4.77 -8.54 -10.74
N PRO A 464 -4.19 -9.54 -11.40
CA PRO A 464 -4.11 -9.57 -12.85
C PRO A 464 -5.53 -9.66 -13.44
N HIS A 465 -5.81 -8.91 -14.49
CA HIS A 465 -7.09 -8.94 -15.23
C HIS A 465 -8.32 -8.41 -14.49
N THR A 466 -8.17 -7.65 -13.41
CA THR A 466 -9.31 -7.02 -12.71
C THR A 466 -9.42 -5.52 -12.96
N SER A 467 -8.35 -4.87 -13.39
CA SER A 467 -8.35 -3.45 -13.71
C SER A 467 -9.10 -3.14 -15.00
N PHE A 468 -9.84 -2.04 -14.97
CA PHE A 468 -10.53 -1.48 -16.14
C PHE A 468 -9.54 -0.60 -16.92
N ASP A 469 -8.50 -1.20 -17.50
CA ASP A 469 -7.54 -0.48 -18.32
C ASP A 469 -7.80 -0.79 -19.81
N PRO A 470 -8.38 0.17 -20.57
CA PRO A 470 -8.69 -0.02 -21.97
C PRO A 470 -7.44 -0.17 -22.86
N ALA A 471 -6.27 0.18 -22.37
CA ALA A 471 -5.01 0.06 -23.14
C ALA A 471 -4.42 -1.36 -23.18
N ARG A 472 -5.08 -2.35 -22.57
CA ARG A 472 -4.60 -3.74 -22.49
C ARG A 472 -5.48 -4.78 -23.18
N ASN A 473 -6.44 -4.36 -23.98
CA ASN A 473 -7.25 -5.27 -24.83
C ASN A 473 -6.78 -5.25 -26.27
#